data_929b99338e8c12633d78d606fa9a66e4
#
_entry.id   929b99338e8c12633d78d606fa9a66e4
#
_cell.length_a   1.000
_cell.length_b   1.000
_cell.length_c   1.000
_cell.angle_alpha   90.00
_cell.angle_beta   90.00
_cell.angle_gamma   90.00
#
_symmetry.space_group_name_H-M   'P 1'
#
loop_
_entity.id
_entity.type
_entity.pdbx_description
1 polymer ?
#
loop_
_entity_poly.entity_id
_entity_poly.type
_entity_poly.pdbx_seq_one_letter_code
_entity_poly.pdbx_strand_id
1 'polypeptide(L)'
;MKNIKTLKFLFGYFLLILALASCNKILVEKPKTVAVENFYNTEPEIESAVNAIYEPLRGNNIVEQTVILDAHTDWGYGRGSRADYNAMQGFNAANINNAGSRWNTFYLAIRNANLVIQNAPNGTSISQEDIDRNVAEAKFLRAFSYFQLVRNWGSIPLRTEENMTERDLAKSSVDDVYSLIVSDLKYAESNLPEVQTLVGKPTKYAAKTMLADVYLTLGKYSEAAGEANDVIQSNKYSLVPVTNKTDFQLKLFGPTIVTTPEEIFYFKYSRQPGQGDWILWVLSHPSTGNFNFGGAYAHYSDATNPFYISWNDNDIRKSLWDKINFGLGPNTLVSSKYVDPDAVEQSRGAGNDLPIYRYAGALLIYAEASCMASNGPTAEGIEALNKVHRRAYGKDPNVPSEVDFKIADYNKNTFQDLVLQERAYEFIFEGKRWYDLKRTGKAAEVILAAKGITIAEKAYLWPIPDSELNFNKALDPAKDQNPGY
;
A
#
# COMPACT_ATOMS: atom_id res chain seq x y z
N MET A 1 -9.82 -82.44 -34.33
CA MET A 1 -9.09 -81.60 -33.31
C MET A 1 -8.19 -80.50 -33.90
N LYS A 2 -7.87 -80.46 -35.19
CA LYS A 2 -6.99 -79.41 -35.80
C LYS A 2 -7.72 -78.06 -35.99
N ASN A 3 -9.02 -78.06 -36.32
CA ASN A 3 -9.74 -76.79 -36.62
C ASN A 3 -10.07 -75.87 -35.40
N ILE A 4 -10.07 -76.43 -34.19
CA ILE A 4 -10.34 -75.64 -32.96
C ILE A 4 -9.14 -74.80 -32.53
N LYS A 5 -7.91 -75.25 -32.77
CA LYS A 5 -6.68 -74.50 -32.45
C LYS A 5 -6.51 -73.28 -33.36
N THR A 6 -6.84 -73.48 -34.69
CA THR A 6 -6.76 -72.39 -35.69
C THR A 6 -7.77 -71.26 -35.38
N LEU A 7 -8.99 -71.63 -34.94
CA LEU A 7 -10.04 -70.70 -34.62
C LEU A 7 -9.70 -69.87 -33.35
N LYS A 8 -9.06 -70.50 -32.37
CA LYS A 8 -8.58 -69.79 -31.16
C LYS A 8 -7.45 -68.82 -31.47
N PHE A 9 -6.58 -69.18 -32.42
CA PHE A 9 -5.47 -68.29 -32.83
C PHE A 9 -6.00 -67.05 -33.61
N LEU A 10 -6.97 -67.27 -34.52
CA LEU A 10 -7.64 -66.23 -35.29
C LEU A 10 -8.44 -65.28 -34.37
N PHE A 11 -9.10 -65.81 -33.35
CA PHE A 11 -9.83 -65.00 -32.35
C PHE A 11 -8.88 -64.19 -31.45
N GLY A 12 -7.74 -64.77 -31.12
CA GLY A 12 -6.68 -64.05 -30.37
C GLY A 12 -6.08 -62.90 -31.18
N TYR A 13 -5.84 -63.11 -32.48
CA TYR A 13 -5.32 -62.04 -33.35
C TYR A 13 -6.35 -60.92 -33.61
N PHE A 14 -7.65 -61.27 -33.70
CA PHE A 14 -8.70 -60.27 -33.83
C PHE A 14 -8.89 -59.43 -32.57
N LEU A 15 -8.76 -60.03 -31.40
CA LEU A 15 -8.76 -59.29 -30.11
C LEU A 15 -7.54 -58.37 -29.95
N LEU A 16 -6.37 -58.79 -30.46
CA LEU A 16 -5.15 -57.98 -30.43
C LEU A 16 -5.25 -56.76 -31.37
N ILE A 17 -5.87 -56.92 -32.54
CA ILE A 17 -6.11 -55.82 -33.50
C ILE A 17 -7.16 -54.85 -32.97
N LEU A 18 -8.18 -55.33 -32.26
CA LEU A 18 -9.18 -54.46 -31.58
C LEU A 18 -8.54 -53.66 -30.41
N ALA A 19 -7.57 -54.22 -29.71
CA ALA A 19 -6.84 -53.53 -28.64
C ALA A 19 -5.91 -52.43 -29.18
N LEU A 20 -5.41 -52.56 -30.43
CA LEU A 20 -4.57 -51.55 -31.08
C LEU A 20 -5.38 -50.42 -31.76
N ALA A 21 -6.70 -50.62 -31.97
CA ALA A 21 -7.61 -49.62 -32.52
C ALA A 21 -8.24 -48.71 -31.43
N SER A 22 -7.93 -48.94 -30.17
CA SER A 22 -8.51 -48.19 -29.05
C SER A 22 -7.81 -46.84 -28.84
N CYS A 23 -8.50 -45.79 -29.20
CA CYS A 23 -8.43 -44.48 -28.59
C CYS A 23 -7.25 -43.54 -28.91
N ASN A 24 -7.13 -43.11 -30.16
CA ASN A 24 -6.40 -41.86 -30.44
C ASN A 24 -7.19 -40.57 -30.06
N LYS A 25 -8.45 -40.70 -29.64
CA LYS A 25 -9.29 -39.55 -29.26
C LYS A 25 -9.39 -39.29 -27.74
N ILE A 26 -8.91 -40.22 -26.90
CA ILE A 26 -8.98 -40.06 -25.43
C ILE A 26 -7.74 -39.32 -24.86
N LEU A 27 -6.67 -39.22 -25.63
CA LEU A 27 -5.44 -38.55 -25.25
C LEU A 27 -5.28 -37.12 -25.81
N VAL A 28 -6.33 -36.53 -26.35
CA VAL A 28 -6.35 -35.09 -26.55
C VAL A 28 -6.71 -34.47 -25.21
N GLU A 29 -5.70 -34.25 -24.43
CA GLU A 29 -5.78 -33.43 -23.22
C GLU A 29 -6.36 -32.07 -23.66
N LYS A 30 -7.64 -31.81 -23.38
CA LYS A 30 -8.15 -30.44 -23.44
C LYS A 30 -7.52 -29.75 -22.26
N PRO A 31 -6.57 -28.82 -22.47
CA PRO A 31 -5.99 -28.11 -21.37
C PRO A 31 -7.12 -27.50 -20.54
N LYS A 32 -7.23 -27.86 -19.27
CA LYS A 32 -8.16 -27.20 -18.32
C LYS A 32 -7.68 -25.80 -17.98
N THR A 33 -6.49 -25.44 -18.36
CA THR A 33 -5.94 -24.07 -18.28
C THR A 33 -6.43 -23.32 -19.51
N VAL A 34 -7.11 -22.21 -19.27
CA VAL A 34 -7.46 -21.26 -20.32
C VAL A 34 -6.14 -20.80 -20.95
N ALA A 35 -5.97 -21.04 -22.26
CA ALA A 35 -4.79 -20.53 -22.96
C ALA A 35 -4.81 -19.00 -22.90
N VAL A 36 -3.67 -18.39 -22.63
CA VAL A 36 -3.54 -16.92 -22.52
C VAL A 36 -4.12 -16.23 -23.75
N GLU A 37 -3.94 -16.84 -24.94
CA GLU A 37 -4.43 -16.37 -26.23
C GLU A 37 -5.97 -16.27 -26.33
N ASN A 38 -6.70 -16.95 -25.43
CA ASN A 38 -8.16 -16.99 -25.41
C ASN A 38 -8.75 -16.30 -24.18
N PHE A 39 -7.94 -15.75 -23.28
CA PHE A 39 -8.41 -15.24 -21.99
C PHE A 39 -8.62 -13.72 -21.99
N TYR A 40 -7.99 -12.92 -22.74
CA TYR A 40 -8.10 -11.46 -22.71
C TYR A 40 -9.01 -10.89 -23.80
N ASN A 41 -10.07 -11.61 -24.18
CA ASN A 41 -10.92 -11.23 -25.32
C ASN A 41 -12.17 -10.43 -24.94
N THR A 42 -12.64 -10.56 -23.71
CA THR A 42 -13.88 -9.92 -23.22
C THR A 42 -13.62 -9.08 -21.99
N GLU A 43 -14.50 -8.10 -21.71
CA GLU A 43 -14.40 -7.26 -20.52
C GLU A 43 -14.35 -8.07 -19.21
N PRO A 44 -15.22 -9.06 -18.94
CA PRO A 44 -15.15 -9.86 -17.72
C PRO A 44 -13.85 -10.64 -17.54
N GLU A 45 -13.23 -11.10 -18.63
CA GLU A 45 -11.94 -11.78 -18.57
C GLU A 45 -10.81 -10.82 -18.19
N ILE A 46 -10.78 -9.65 -18.80
CA ILE A 46 -9.79 -8.63 -18.49
C ILE A 46 -9.97 -8.09 -17.06
N GLU A 47 -11.23 -7.82 -16.64
CA GLU A 47 -11.51 -7.43 -15.24
C GLU A 47 -11.07 -8.50 -14.24
N SER A 48 -11.26 -9.78 -14.56
CA SER A 48 -10.78 -10.89 -13.73
C SER A 48 -9.26 -10.87 -13.60
N ALA A 49 -8.54 -10.61 -14.69
CA ALA A 49 -7.08 -10.45 -14.66
C ALA A 49 -6.63 -9.21 -13.86
N VAL A 50 -7.33 -8.08 -14.00
CA VAL A 50 -7.08 -6.88 -13.20
C VAL A 50 -7.32 -7.16 -11.71
N ASN A 51 -8.39 -7.85 -11.36
CA ASN A 51 -8.68 -8.24 -9.98
C ASN A 51 -7.60 -9.13 -9.36
N ALA A 52 -6.91 -9.95 -10.16
CA ALA A 52 -5.78 -10.75 -9.71
C ALA A 52 -4.55 -9.90 -9.30
N ILE A 53 -4.48 -8.62 -9.69
CA ILE A 53 -3.41 -7.69 -9.24
C ILE A 53 -3.65 -7.28 -7.78
N TYR A 54 -4.91 -7.13 -7.36
CA TYR A 54 -5.26 -6.75 -5.99
C TYR A 54 -5.02 -7.86 -4.97
N GLU A 55 -5.08 -9.13 -5.38
CA GLU A 55 -4.98 -10.27 -4.45
C GLU A 55 -3.73 -10.18 -3.56
N PRO A 56 -2.49 -10.08 -4.09
CA PRO A 56 -1.31 -9.93 -3.25
C PRO A 56 -1.31 -8.61 -2.47
N LEU A 57 -1.85 -7.52 -3.03
CA LEU A 57 -1.87 -6.19 -2.41
C LEU A 57 -2.87 -6.07 -1.24
N ARG A 58 -3.81 -6.99 -1.12
CA ARG A 58 -4.76 -7.10 0.00
C ARG A 58 -4.31 -8.12 1.05
N GLY A 59 -3.13 -8.68 0.90
CA GLY A 59 -2.57 -9.66 1.82
C GLY A 59 -2.00 -9.04 3.11
N ASN A 60 -1.74 -9.89 4.10
CA ASN A 60 -1.17 -9.50 5.40
C ASN A 60 0.16 -8.71 5.26
N ASN A 61 0.93 -8.97 4.21
CA ASN A 61 2.22 -8.32 3.99
C ASN A 61 2.12 -6.80 3.86
N ILE A 62 1.04 -6.29 3.27
CA ILE A 62 0.83 -4.84 3.13
C ILE A 62 0.48 -4.20 4.47
N VAL A 63 -0.44 -4.80 5.23
CA VAL A 63 -0.79 -4.32 6.57
C VAL A 63 0.42 -4.38 7.50
N GLU A 64 1.16 -5.46 7.46
CA GLU A 64 2.35 -5.63 8.30
C GLU A 64 3.51 -4.70 7.90
N GLN A 65 3.60 -4.31 6.63
CA GLN A 65 4.53 -3.27 6.20
C GLN A 65 4.24 -1.95 6.93
N THR A 66 2.97 -1.58 7.08
CA THR A 66 2.58 -0.39 7.85
C THR A 66 3.15 -0.44 9.28
N VAL A 67 3.06 -1.60 9.95
CA VAL A 67 3.63 -1.79 11.31
C VAL A 67 5.15 -1.61 11.32
N ILE A 68 5.86 -2.17 10.33
CA ILE A 68 7.31 -2.01 10.24
C ILE A 68 7.69 -0.55 10.02
N LEU A 69 7.00 0.13 9.10
CA LEU A 69 7.25 1.54 8.79
C LEU A 69 6.97 2.43 10.01
N ASP A 70 5.90 2.15 10.75
CA ASP A 70 5.54 2.92 11.94
C ASP A 70 6.51 2.66 13.11
N ALA A 71 7.09 1.46 13.23
CA ALA A 71 8.15 1.19 14.20
C ALA A 71 9.45 1.98 13.92
N HIS A 72 9.67 2.39 12.65
CA HIS A 72 10.78 3.25 12.24
C HIS A 72 10.47 4.76 12.39
N THR A 73 9.46 5.14 13.17
CA THR A 73 9.09 6.55 13.38
C THR A 73 9.53 7.07 14.75
N ASP A 74 9.35 8.35 14.95
CA ASP A 74 9.59 9.06 16.22
C ASP A 74 8.65 8.62 17.36
N TRP A 75 7.50 7.99 17.05
CA TRP A 75 6.48 7.63 18.03
C TRP A 75 6.20 6.11 18.14
N GLY A 76 6.50 5.32 17.13
CA GLY A 76 6.10 3.92 17.07
C GLY A 76 7.18 2.93 17.55
N TYR A 77 6.75 1.82 18.12
CA TYR A 77 7.61 0.72 18.54
C TYR A 77 7.01 -0.62 18.10
N GLY A 78 7.88 -1.53 17.66
CA GLY A 78 7.52 -2.92 17.41
C GLY A 78 7.65 -3.79 18.67
N ARG A 79 6.87 -4.87 18.74
CA ARG A 79 6.86 -5.84 19.84
C ARG A 79 7.04 -7.27 19.33
N GLY A 80 7.49 -8.18 20.19
CA GLY A 80 7.72 -9.58 19.83
C GLY A 80 8.74 -9.70 18.71
N SER A 81 8.41 -10.38 17.62
CA SER A 81 9.28 -10.51 16.46
C SER A 81 9.53 -9.20 15.69
N ARG A 82 8.91 -8.08 16.09
CA ARG A 82 9.14 -6.73 15.53
C ARG A 82 9.95 -5.84 16.45
N ALA A 83 10.35 -6.31 17.63
CA ALA A 83 11.10 -5.52 18.61
C ALA A 83 12.46 -5.05 18.06
N ASP A 84 13.09 -5.83 17.19
CA ASP A 84 14.39 -5.51 16.58
C ASP A 84 14.34 -4.23 15.73
N TYR A 85 13.18 -3.89 15.17
CA TYR A 85 13.03 -2.63 14.41
C TYR A 85 13.22 -1.38 15.26
N ASN A 86 12.96 -1.47 16.58
CA ASN A 86 13.09 -0.34 17.50
C ASN A 86 14.54 0.19 17.60
N ALA A 87 15.52 -0.66 17.36
CA ALA A 87 16.92 -0.29 17.43
C ALA A 87 17.41 0.54 16.23
N MET A 88 16.62 0.64 15.17
CA MET A 88 16.96 1.36 13.92
C MET A 88 18.32 0.93 13.32
N GLN A 89 18.64 -0.36 13.45
CA GLN A 89 19.89 -0.95 12.97
C GLN A 89 19.72 -1.76 11.68
N GLY A 90 18.59 -1.59 10.97
CA GLY A 90 18.22 -2.36 9.79
C GLY A 90 17.75 -3.78 10.12
N PHE A 91 17.57 -4.59 9.09
CA PHE A 91 17.20 -6.00 9.24
C PHE A 91 18.38 -6.85 9.71
N ASN A 92 18.08 -7.97 10.37
CA ASN A 92 19.03 -8.96 10.84
C ASN A 92 18.58 -10.37 10.43
N ALA A 93 19.37 -11.40 10.76
CA ALA A 93 19.09 -12.79 10.37
C ALA A 93 17.72 -13.31 10.87
N ALA A 94 17.19 -12.77 11.97
CA ALA A 94 15.90 -13.21 12.51
C ALA A 94 14.68 -12.63 11.75
N ASN A 95 14.83 -11.48 11.10
CA ASN A 95 13.71 -10.77 10.50
C ASN A 95 13.90 -10.41 9.00
N ILE A 96 15.01 -10.76 8.39
CA ILE A 96 15.34 -10.47 6.98
C ILE A 96 14.29 -11.02 6.00
N ASN A 97 13.66 -12.15 6.31
CA ASN A 97 12.61 -12.74 5.50
C ASN A 97 11.34 -11.86 5.43
N ASN A 98 11.16 -10.95 6.38
CA ASN A 98 10.06 -9.99 6.32
C ASN A 98 10.21 -9.04 5.12
N ALA A 99 11.42 -8.57 4.83
CA ALA A 99 11.69 -7.79 3.63
C ALA A 99 11.41 -8.61 2.36
N GLY A 100 11.92 -9.85 2.29
CA GLY A 100 11.72 -10.76 1.14
C GLY A 100 10.24 -11.06 0.86
N SER A 101 9.43 -11.24 1.89
CA SER A 101 7.98 -11.49 1.70
C SER A 101 7.28 -10.31 1.02
N ARG A 102 7.63 -9.07 1.37
CA ARG A 102 7.05 -7.86 0.76
C ARG A 102 7.55 -7.64 -0.66
N TRP A 103 8.82 -7.88 -0.90
CA TRP A 103 9.40 -7.91 -2.25
C TRP A 103 8.59 -8.83 -3.17
N ASN A 104 8.40 -10.07 -2.76
CA ASN A 104 7.65 -11.05 -3.53
C ASN A 104 6.18 -10.62 -3.77
N THR A 105 5.53 -10.02 -2.77
CA THR A 105 4.17 -9.49 -2.88
C THR A 105 4.07 -8.44 -3.99
N PHE A 106 4.97 -7.46 -3.99
CA PHE A 106 4.94 -6.39 -5.00
C PHE A 106 5.31 -6.89 -6.39
N TYR A 107 6.32 -7.76 -6.52
CA TYR A 107 6.67 -8.33 -7.82
C TYR A 107 5.61 -9.27 -8.38
N LEU A 108 4.82 -9.96 -7.53
CA LEU A 108 3.66 -10.72 -7.98
C LEU A 108 2.58 -9.80 -8.55
N ALA A 109 2.29 -8.69 -7.88
CA ALA A 109 1.35 -7.69 -8.39
C ALA A 109 1.84 -7.07 -9.71
N ILE A 110 3.13 -6.73 -9.81
CA ILE A 110 3.76 -6.20 -11.03
C ILE A 110 3.64 -7.22 -12.17
N ARG A 111 3.94 -8.50 -11.93
CA ARG A 111 3.79 -9.55 -12.93
C ARG A 111 2.36 -9.63 -13.45
N ASN A 112 1.37 -9.64 -12.56
CA ASN A 112 -0.03 -9.70 -12.93
C ASN A 112 -0.45 -8.45 -13.72
N ALA A 113 0.03 -7.26 -13.32
CA ALA A 113 -0.19 -6.02 -14.07
C ALA A 113 0.42 -6.06 -15.48
N ASN A 114 1.67 -6.53 -15.60
CA ASN A 114 2.33 -6.68 -16.89
C ASN A 114 1.57 -7.62 -17.85
N LEU A 115 0.98 -8.71 -17.32
CA LEU A 115 0.15 -9.61 -18.12
C LEU A 115 -1.11 -8.90 -18.66
N VAL A 116 -1.76 -8.05 -17.86
CA VAL A 116 -2.89 -7.24 -18.32
C VAL A 116 -2.45 -6.26 -19.40
N ILE A 117 -1.38 -5.50 -19.13
CA ILE A 117 -0.86 -4.45 -20.01
C ILE A 117 -0.45 -5.04 -21.38
N GLN A 118 0.15 -6.22 -21.38
CA GLN A 118 0.58 -6.92 -22.61
C GLN A 118 -0.58 -7.48 -23.43
N ASN A 119 -1.57 -8.07 -22.77
CA ASN A 119 -2.56 -8.91 -23.43
C ASN A 119 -3.92 -8.23 -23.66
N ALA A 120 -4.35 -7.32 -22.75
CA ALA A 120 -5.63 -6.64 -22.91
C ALA A 120 -5.80 -5.86 -24.23
N PRO A 121 -4.73 -5.22 -24.80
CA PRO A 121 -4.82 -4.55 -26.11
C PRO A 121 -5.19 -5.47 -27.28
N ASN A 122 -5.07 -6.78 -27.12
CA ASN A 122 -5.40 -7.77 -28.15
C ASN A 122 -6.87 -8.26 -28.07
N GLY A 123 -7.67 -7.75 -27.12
CA GLY A 123 -9.07 -8.11 -26.93
C GLY A 123 -9.92 -7.81 -28.16
N THR A 124 -10.74 -8.80 -28.60
CA THR A 124 -11.52 -8.69 -29.83
C THR A 124 -13.01 -8.43 -29.58
N SER A 125 -13.49 -8.64 -28.36
CA SER A 125 -14.89 -8.49 -27.96
C SER A 125 -15.08 -7.52 -26.80
N ILE A 126 -14.30 -6.44 -26.80
CA ILE A 126 -14.27 -5.36 -25.79
C ILE A 126 -14.01 -4.04 -26.51
N SER A 127 -14.55 -2.93 -26.00
CA SER A 127 -14.31 -1.61 -26.55
C SER A 127 -12.90 -1.12 -26.25
N GLN A 128 -12.34 -0.21 -27.08
CA GLN A 128 -11.03 0.39 -26.82
C GLN A 128 -11.03 1.21 -25.52
N GLU A 129 -12.13 1.89 -25.20
CA GLU A 129 -12.30 2.64 -23.96
C GLU A 129 -12.17 1.72 -22.72
N ASP A 130 -12.80 0.53 -22.78
CA ASP A 130 -12.71 -0.45 -21.69
C ASP A 130 -11.33 -1.10 -21.59
N ILE A 131 -10.67 -1.33 -22.73
CA ILE A 131 -9.27 -1.76 -22.77
C ILE A 131 -8.38 -0.71 -22.07
N ASP A 132 -8.48 0.54 -22.49
CA ASP A 132 -7.66 1.65 -21.96
C ASP A 132 -7.90 1.85 -20.46
N ARG A 133 -9.16 1.73 -20.00
CA ARG A 133 -9.52 1.79 -18.57
C ARG A 133 -8.86 0.65 -17.78
N ASN A 134 -8.96 -0.59 -18.26
CA ASN A 134 -8.39 -1.75 -17.57
C ASN A 134 -6.85 -1.72 -17.55
N VAL A 135 -6.24 -1.31 -18.66
CA VAL A 135 -4.78 -1.08 -18.74
C VAL A 135 -4.36 0.06 -17.79
N ALA A 136 -5.14 1.12 -17.70
CA ALA A 136 -4.88 2.24 -16.79
C ALA A 136 -4.93 1.80 -15.31
N GLU A 137 -5.89 0.95 -14.96
CA GLU A 137 -5.97 0.37 -13.61
C GLU A 137 -4.77 -0.54 -13.31
N ALA A 138 -4.37 -1.39 -14.26
CA ALA A 138 -3.17 -2.23 -14.12
C ALA A 138 -1.90 -1.40 -13.96
N LYS A 139 -1.73 -0.32 -14.75
CA LYS A 139 -0.61 0.61 -14.66
C LYS A 139 -0.60 1.36 -13.32
N PHE A 140 -1.75 1.80 -12.81
CA PHE A 140 -1.87 2.42 -11.49
C PHE A 140 -1.38 1.48 -10.37
N LEU A 141 -1.79 0.22 -10.38
CA LEU A 141 -1.39 -0.77 -9.38
C LEU A 141 0.09 -1.19 -9.53
N ARG A 142 0.62 -1.21 -10.76
CA ARG A 142 2.05 -1.41 -11.03
C ARG A 142 2.87 -0.26 -10.49
N ALA A 143 2.47 0.96 -10.76
CA ALA A 143 3.11 2.15 -10.22
C ALA A 143 3.08 2.19 -8.68
N PHE A 144 1.96 1.83 -8.06
CA PHE A 144 1.87 1.67 -6.60
C PHE A 144 2.91 0.67 -6.09
N SER A 145 3.01 -0.50 -6.72
CA SER A 145 3.94 -1.56 -6.32
C SER A 145 5.40 -1.12 -6.46
N TYR A 146 5.77 -0.49 -7.58
CA TYR A 146 7.10 0.06 -7.77
C TYR A 146 7.42 1.21 -6.81
N PHE A 147 6.45 2.05 -6.49
CA PHE A 147 6.65 3.14 -5.52
C PHE A 147 6.92 2.60 -4.10
N GLN A 148 6.31 1.47 -3.71
CA GLN A 148 6.68 0.79 -2.47
C GLN A 148 8.09 0.18 -2.55
N LEU A 149 8.43 -0.48 -3.67
CA LEU A 149 9.73 -1.11 -3.85
C LEU A 149 10.87 -0.09 -3.83
N VAL A 150 10.82 0.95 -4.67
CA VAL A 150 11.92 1.91 -4.80
C VAL A 150 12.19 2.68 -3.51
N ARG A 151 11.15 3.03 -2.74
CA ARG A 151 11.32 3.71 -1.45
C ARG A 151 11.98 2.85 -0.38
N ASN A 152 11.80 1.54 -0.44
CA ASN A 152 12.32 0.62 0.56
C ASN A 152 13.65 -0.04 0.14
N TRP A 153 13.87 -0.32 -1.14
CA TRP A 153 15.06 -1.04 -1.62
C TRP A 153 16.00 -0.22 -2.49
N GLY A 154 15.60 0.96 -2.95
CA GLY A 154 16.41 1.76 -3.88
C GLY A 154 16.40 1.17 -5.29
N SER A 155 17.59 0.93 -5.86
CA SER A 155 17.75 0.31 -7.18
C SER A 155 17.28 -1.14 -7.17
N ILE A 156 16.45 -1.51 -8.14
CA ILE A 156 15.75 -2.80 -8.22
C ILE A 156 15.63 -3.27 -9.68
N PRO A 157 15.45 -4.56 -9.97
CA PRO A 157 15.12 -5.02 -11.33
C PRO A 157 13.80 -4.44 -11.83
N LEU A 158 13.82 -3.75 -12.98
CA LEU A 158 12.65 -3.10 -13.56
C LEU A 158 11.96 -4.03 -14.58
N ARG A 159 11.03 -4.83 -14.09
CA ARG A 159 10.28 -5.81 -14.88
C ARG A 159 9.02 -5.17 -15.48
N THR A 160 8.95 -5.14 -16.80
CA THR A 160 7.82 -4.62 -17.58
C THR A 160 7.22 -5.70 -18.46
N GLU A 161 6.12 -5.40 -19.15
CA GLU A 161 5.52 -6.27 -20.16
C GLU A 161 6.50 -6.63 -21.29
N GLU A 162 7.50 -5.80 -21.57
CA GLU A 162 8.46 -6.02 -22.63
C GLU A 162 9.52 -7.06 -22.29
N ASN A 163 9.85 -7.20 -20.98
CA ASN A 163 10.95 -8.06 -20.51
C ASN A 163 10.50 -9.18 -19.54
N MET A 164 9.20 -9.48 -19.46
CA MET A 164 8.65 -10.50 -18.55
C MET A 164 9.28 -11.89 -18.71
N THR A 165 9.72 -12.23 -19.92
CA THR A 165 10.32 -13.54 -20.25
C THR A 165 11.80 -13.61 -19.87
N GLU A 166 12.42 -12.47 -19.58
CA GLU A 166 13.81 -12.41 -19.16
C GLU A 166 13.93 -12.89 -17.70
N ARG A 167 14.61 -14.00 -17.50
CA ARG A 167 14.83 -14.55 -16.17
C ARG A 167 15.79 -13.67 -15.37
N ASP A 168 16.90 -13.32 -15.97
CA ASP A 168 18.03 -12.66 -15.36
C ASP A 168 18.06 -11.19 -15.79
N LEU A 169 17.81 -10.28 -14.84
CA LEU A 169 17.70 -8.85 -15.08
C LEU A 169 18.48 -8.05 -14.04
N ALA A 170 19.38 -7.19 -14.48
CA ALA A 170 20.13 -6.31 -13.59
C ALA A 170 19.21 -5.28 -12.90
N LYS A 171 19.68 -4.70 -11.80
CA LYS A 171 18.98 -3.57 -11.16
C LYS A 171 19.00 -2.36 -12.10
N SER A 172 17.86 -1.69 -12.20
CA SER A 172 17.74 -0.38 -12.83
C SER A 172 18.01 0.71 -11.80
N SER A 173 18.36 1.88 -12.29
CA SER A 173 18.55 3.05 -11.43
C SER A 173 17.23 3.46 -10.75
N VAL A 174 17.35 4.16 -9.62
CA VAL A 174 16.19 4.77 -8.94
C VAL A 174 15.41 5.69 -9.87
N ASP A 175 16.12 6.46 -10.72
CA ASP A 175 15.52 7.40 -11.68
C ASP A 175 14.73 6.69 -12.78
N ASP A 176 15.21 5.54 -13.27
CA ASP A 176 14.49 4.74 -14.27
C ASP A 176 13.19 4.18 -13.68
N VAL A 177 13.24 3.70 -12.43
CA VAL A 177 12.04 3.21 -11.73
C VAL A 177 11.02 4.33 -11.55
N TYR A 178 11.45 5.51 -11.09
CA TYR A 178 10.55 6.67 -10.97
C TYR A 178 10.02 7.14 -12.34
N SER A 179 10.80 7.05 -13.39
CA SER A 179 10.36 7.39 -14.76
C SER A 179 9.21 6.49 -15.22
N LEU A 180 9.29 5.17 -14.97
CA LEU A 180 8.19 4.25 -15.23
C LEU A 180 6.95 4.55 -14.36
N ILE A 181 7.15 4.79 -13.05
CA ILE A 181 6.05 5.16 -12.13
C ILE A 181 5.28 6.37 -12.65
N VAL A 182 6.00 7.44 -13.01
CA VAL A 182 5.38 8.66 -13.54
C VAL A 182 4.66 8.40 -14.86
N SER A 183 5.27 7.64 -15.78
CA SER A 183 4.66 7.28 -17.06
C SER A 183 3.36 6.49 -16.86
N ASP A 184 3.35 5.49 -16.00
CA ASP A 184 2.19 4.67 -15.69
C ASP A 184 1.06 5.50 -15.06
N LEU A 185 1.40 6.40 -14.13
CA LEU A 185 0.43 7.26 -13.48
C LEU A 185 -0.15 8.32 -14.41
N LYS A 186 0.63 8.86 -15.34
CA LYS A 186 0.12 9.79 -16.38
C LYS A 186 -0.84 9.09 -17.35
N TYR A 187 -0.56 7.84 -17.71
CA TYR A 187 -1.51 7.03 -18.47
C TYR A 187 -2.79 6.77 -17.65
N ALA A 188 -2.64 6.42 -16.37
CA ALA A 188 -3.77 6.19 -15.47
C ALA A 188 -4.63 7.46 -15.27
N GLU A 189 -4.01 8.62 -15.09
CA GLU A 189 -4.71 9.91 -15.01
C GLU A 189 -5.57 10.20 -16.24
N SER A 190 -5.06 9.84 -17.43
CA SER A 190 -5.75 10.12 -18.69
C SER A 190 -6.89 9.16 -19.01
N ASN A 191 -6.85 7.93 -18.51
CA ASN A 191 -7.74 6.84 -18.94
C ASN A 191 -8.61 6.25 -17.82
N LEU A 192 -8.35 6.60 -16.56
CA LEU A 192 -9.23 6.22 -15.47
C LEU A 192 -10.45 7.14 -15.38
N PRO A 193 -11.62 6.63 -14.96
CA PRO A 193 -12.83 7.42 -14.82
C PRO A 193 -12.72 8.48 -13.69
N GLU A 194 -13.55 9.50 -13.74
CA GLU A 194 -13.66 10.50 -12.66
C GLU A 194 -14.37 9.98 -11.40
N VAL A 195 -15.23 8.99 -11.57
CA VAL A 195 -16.02 8.38 -10.50
C VAL A 195 -15.79 6.88 -10.54
N GLN A 196 -15.66 6.27 -9.38
CA GLN A 196 -15.49 4.83 -9.28
C GLN A 196 -16.66 4.09 -9.94
N THR A 197 -16.36 3.16 -10.83
CA THR A 197 -17.35 2.23 -11.40
C THR A 197 -17.75 1.17 -10.38
N LEU A 198 -16.81 0.78 -9.54
CA LEU A 198 -16.99 -0.11 -8.40
C LEU A 198 -16.16 0.44 -7.23
N VAL A 199 -16.70 0.39 -6.02
CA VAL A 199 -16.01 0.85 -4.81
C VAL A 199 -14.69 0.10 -4.63
N GLY A 200 -13.61 0.86 -4.37
CA GLY A 200 -12.24 0.33 -4.27
C GLY A 200 -11.45 0.32 -5.58
N LYS A 201 -12.07 0.62 -6.74
CA LYS A 201 -11.35 0.85 -7.99
C LYS A 201 -10.76 2.27 -8.01
N PRO A 202 -9.56 2.48 -8.58
CA PRO A 202 -8.97 3.81 -8.66
C PRO A 202 -9.72 4.70 -9.67
N THR A 203 -9.69 6.00 -9.38
CA THR A 203 -10.15 7.04 -10.29
C THR A 203 -8.95 7.83 -10.83
N LYS A 204 -9.20 8.72 -11.80
CA LYS A 204 -8.15 9.66 -12.23
C LYS A 204 -7.61 10.51 -11.07
N TYR A 205 -8.43 10.79 -10.05
CA TYR A 205 -8.00 11.53 -8.87
C TYR A 205 -7.13 10.69 -7.92
N ALA A 206 -7.30 9.37 -7.92
CA ALA A 206 -6.36 8.48 -7.24
C ALA A 206 -4.97 8.52 -7.94
N ALA A 207 -4.94 8.52 -9.28
CA ALA A 207 -3.72 8.68 -10.03
C ALA A 207 -3.04 10.04 -9.79
N LYS A 208 -3.82 11.14 -9.81
CA LYS A 208 -3.34 12.49 -9.49
C LYS A 208 -2.78 12.60 -8.07
N THR A 209 -3.47 12.04 -7.07
CA THR A 209 -2.99 12.07 -5.69
C THR A 209 -1.68 11.28 -5.53
N MET A 210 -1.57 10.13 -6.21
CA MET A 210 -0.35 9.35 -6.18
C MET A 210 0.79 10.06 -6.95
N LEU A 211 0.52 10.71 -8.09
CA LEU A 211 1.50 11.55 -8.78
C LEU A 211 1.99 12.69 -7.89
N ALA A 212 1.09 13.35 -7.16
CA ALA A 212 1.45 14.40 -6.22
C ALA A 212 2.41 13.87 -5.13
N ASP A 213 2.15 12.67 -4.57
CA ASP A 213 3.03 12.03 -3.58
C ASP A 213 4.39 11.62 -4.18
N VAL A 214 4.40 11.10 -5.41
CA VAL A 214 5.62 10.79 -6.16
C VAL A 214 6.45 12.04 -6.43
N TYR A 215 5.84 13.09 -6.95
CA TYR A 215 6.53 14.36 -7.21
C TYR A 215 7.02 15.04 -5.92
N LEU A 216 6.25 14.98 -4.84
CA LEU A 216 6.69 15.46 -3.53
C LEU A 216 7.93 14.69 -3.04
N THR A 217 7.94 13.37 -3.23
CA THR A 217 9.09 12.51 -2.90
C THR A 217 10.33 12.85 -3.72
N LEU A 218 10.15 13.22 -4.98
CA LEU A 218 11.22 13.63 -5.90
C LEU A 218 11.67 15.09 -5.74
N GLY A 219 11.04 15.87 -4.84
CA GLY A 219 11.31 17.30 -4.71
C GLY A 219 10.81 18.16 -5.87
N LYS A 220 9.96 17.60 -6.74
CA LYS A 220 9.30 18.31 -7.85
C LYS A 220 8.05 19.02 -7.31
N TYR A 221 8.29 20.06 -6.54
CA TYR A 221 7.24 20.68 -5.71
C TYR A 221 6.15 21.38 -6.52
N SER A 222 6.50 22.00 -7.66
CA SER A 222 5.50 22.66 -8.52
C SER A 222 4.53 21.65 -9.12
N GLU A 223 5.05 20.53 -9.62
CA GLU A 223 4.26 19.44 -10.17
C GLU A 223 3.41 18.77 -9.07
N ALA A 224 3.98 18.54 -7.88
CA ALA A 224 3.25 17.99 -6.74
C ALA A 224 2.08 18.89 -6.31
N ALA A 225 2.30 20.21 -6.26
CA ALA A 225 1.26 21.19 -5.95
C ALA A 225 0.16 21.22 -7.02
N GLY A 226 0.55 21.13 -8.30
CA GLY A 226 -0.40 21.10 -9.42
C GLY A 226 -1.35 19.91 -9.35
N GLU A 227 -0.82 18.69 -9.23
CA GLU A 227 -1.63 17.47 -9.16
C GLU A 227 -2.53 17.43 -7.90
N ALA A 228 -2.01 17.84 -6.74
CA ALA A 228 -2.81 17.91 -5.52
C ALA A 228 -3.91 18.99 -5.61
N ASN A 229 -3.60 20.15 -6.21
CA ASN A 229 -4.59 21.21 -6.42
C ASN A 229 -5.73 20.77 -7.34
N ASP A 230 -5.43 20.02 -8.41
CA ASP A 230 -6.46 19.49 -9.30
C ASP A 230 -7.45 18.58 -8.55
N VAL A 231 -6.97 17.77 -7.60
CA VAL A 231 -7.84 16.96 -6.73
C VAL A 231 -8.71 17.87 -5.85
N ILE A 232 -8.14 18.92 -5.26
CA ILE A 232 -8.86 19.88 -4.41
C ILE A 232 -9.92 20.62 -5.21
N GLN A 233 -9.55 21.16 -6.38
CA GLN A 233 -10.46 21.94 -7.23
C GLN A 233 -11.54 21.10 -7.94
N SER A 234 -11.38 19.78 -7.96
CA SER A 234 -12.41 18.88 -8.50
C SER A 234 -13.73 18.95 -7.72
N ASN A 235 -13.67 19.35 -6.45
CA ASN A 235 -14.81 19.37 -5.53
C ASN A 235 -15.53 18.00 -5.40
N LYS A 236 -14.83 16.91 -5.72
CA LYS A 236 -15.36 15.53 -5.60
C LYS A 236 -15.17 14.97 -4.20
N TYR A 237 -14.27 15.55 -3.42
CA TYR A 237 -13.89 15.08 -2.10
C TYR A 237 -14.06 16.14 -1.03
N SER A 238 -14.31 15.71 0.20
CA SER A 238 -14.36 16.58 1.37
C SER A 238 -13.93 15.82 2.63
N LEU A 239 -13.46 16.55 3.65
CA LEU A 239 -13.14 15.95 4.93
C LEU A 239 -14.40 15.45 5.62
N VAL A 240 -14.36 14.27 6.20
CA VAL A 240 -15.42 13.72 7.05
C VAL A 240 -15.48 14.54 8.34
N PRO A 241 -16.60 15.17 8.69
CA PRO A 241 -16.74 15.90 9.93
C PRO A 241 -16.67 14.95 11.14
N VAL A 242 -15.85 15.32 12.13
CA VAL A 242 -15.69 14.57 13.38
C VAL A 242 -15.76 15.53 14.56
N THR A 243 -16.35 15.10 15.66
CA THR A 243 -16.49 15.90 16.89
C THR A 243 -15.94 15.20 18.11
N ASN A 244 -15.61 13.91 17.98
CA ASN A 244 -15.10 13.06 19.06
C ASN A 244 -14.36 11.82 18.49
N LYS A 245 -13.75 11.03 19.38
CA LYS A 245 -13.07 9.77 19.05
C LYS A 245 -13.93 8.81 18.22
N THR A 246 -15.18 8.61 18.63
CA THR A 246 -16.11 7.65 17.98
C THR A 246 -16.41 8.05 16.53
N ASP A 247 -16.49 9.34 16.25
CA ASP A 247 -16.67 9.82 14.88
C ASP A 247 -15.50 9.41 13.98
N PHE A 248 -14.25 9.56 14.43
CA PHE A 248 -13.10 9.05 13.69
C PHE A 248 -13.20 7.53 13.47
N GLN A 249 -13.51 6.79 14.52
CA GLN A 249 -13.57 5.33 14.48
C GLN A 249 -14.67 4.80 13.56
N LEU A 250 -15.86 5.42 13.57
CA LEU A 250 -17.03 4.85 12.90
C LEU A 250 -17.41 5.57 11.59
N LYS A 251 -17.11 6.88 11.46
CA LYS A 251 -17.48 7.63 10.24
C LYS A 251 -16.35 7.68 9.21
N LEU A 252 -15.08 7.50 9.64
CA LEU A 252 -13.92 7.57 8.76
C LEU A 252 -13.24 6.21 8.56
N PHE A 253 -13.13 5.39 9.62
CA PHE A 253 -12.42 4.11 9.59
C PHE A 253 -13.28 2.91 9.99
N GLY A 254 -14.61 3.07 10.05
CA GLY A 254 -15.52 2.03 10.54
C GLY A 254 -15.61 0.81 9.61
N PRO A 255 -15.85 -0.40 10.19
CA PRO A 255 -15.81 -1.67 9.47
C PRO A 255 -16.99 -1.91 8.52
N THR A 256 -18.02 -1.07 8.59
CA THR A 256 -19.24 -1.16 7.76
C THR A 256 -19.36 -0.03 6.73
N ILE A 257 -18.33 0.81 6.64
CA ILE A 257 -18.31 1.90 5.67
C ILE A 257 -18.10 1.33 4.28
N VAL A 258 -19.00 1.65 3.36
CA VAL A 258 -18.83 1.28 1.94
C VAL A 258 -17.87 2.26 1.26
N THR A 259 -18.07 3.56 1.47
CA THR A 259 -17.19 4.64 1.03
C THR A 259 -17.46 5.90 1.84
N THR A 260 -16.54 6.87 1.81
CA THR A 260 -16.70 8.18 2.44
C THR A 260 -16.36 9.28 1.43
N PRO A 261 -16.83 10.52 1.65
CA PRO A 261 -16.43 11.65 0.82
C PRO A 261 -14.94 11.99 0.91
N GLU A 262 -14.21 11.39 1.87
CA GLU A 262 -12.75 11.57 2.03
C GLU A 262 -11.94 10.49 1.30
N GLU A 263 -12.57 9.37 0.92
CA GLU A 263 -11.89 8.24 0.27
C GLU A 263 -11.48 8.59 -1.16
N ILE A 264 -10.16 8.53 -1.42
CA ILE A 264 -9.60 8.64 -2.78
C ILE A 264 -9.24 7.26 -3.32
N PHE A 265 -8.52 6.46 -2.51
CA PHE A 265 -8.19 5.08 -2.85
C PHE A 265 -7.88 4.28 -1.58
N TYR A 266 -8.65 3.21 -1.35
CA TYR A 266 -8.51 2.28 -0.23
C TYR A 266 -8.50 0.85 -0.74
N PHE A 267 -7.74 -0.03 -0.09
CA PHE A 267 -7.97 -1.47 -0.23
C PHE A 267 -9.16 -1.86 0.64
N LYS A 268 -10.18 -2.42 -0.01
CA LYS A 268 -11.46 -2.76 0.60
C LYS A 268 -11.44 -4.14 1.24
N TYR A 269 -12.02 -4.25 2.42
CA TYR A 269 -12.14 -5.50 3.16
C TYR A 269 -13.57 -5.72 3.64
N SER A 270 -13.88 -6.92 4.08
CA SER A 270 -15.19 -7.27 4.63
C SER A 270 -15.07 -8.41 5.64
N ARG A 271 -16.07 -8.56 6.51
CA ARG A 271 -16.14 -9.65 7.48
C ARG A 271 -16.38 -11.04 6.87
N GLN A 272 -16.44 -11.17 5.54
CA GLN A 272 -16.58 -12.45 4.88
C GLN A 272 -15.31 -13.30 5.06
N PRO A 273 -15.41 -14.63 5.23
CA PRO A 273 -14.25 -15.51 5.39
C PRO A 273 -13.21 -15.30 4.28
N GLY A 274 -11.97 -15.05 4.66
CA GLY A 274 -10.86 -14.79 3.74
C GLY A 274 -10.82 -13.39 3.13
N GLN A 275 -11.80 -12.52 3.41
CA GLN A 275 -11.86 -11.15 2.89
C GLN A 275 -11.59 -10.07 3.95
N GLY A 276 -11.34 -10.47 5.19
CA GLY A 276 -11.12 -9.53 6.30
C GLY A 276 -9.71 -8.96 6.36
N ASP A 277 -9.60 -7.79 6.99
CA ASP A 277 -8.34 -7.14 7.27
C ASP A 277 -7.66 -7.70 8.52
N TRP A 278 -6.36 -7.52 8.59
CA TRP A 278 -5.49 -7.94 9.68
C TRP A 278 -5.11 -6.81 10.65
N ILE A 279 -5.53 -5.59 10.36
CA ILE A 279 -5.03 -4.38 11.02
C ILE A 279 -5.29 -4.37 12.53
N LEU A 280 -6.46 -4.79 12.97
CA LEU A 280 -6.80 -4.87 14.39
C LEU A 280 -5.92 -5.87 15.13
N TRP A 281 -5.64 -7.02 14.50
CA TRP A 281 -4.79 -8.06 15.10
C TRP A 281 -3.37 -7.57 15.39
N VAL A 282 -2.81 -6.69 14.54
CA VAL A 282 -1.44 -6.17 14.68
C VAL A 282 -1.35 -4.89 15.50
N LEU A 283 -2.36 -4.02 15.47
CA LEU A 283 -2.30 -2.67 16.05
C LEU A 283 -3.00 -2.53 17.40
N SER A 284 -4.02 -3.34 17.70
CA SER A 284 -4.85 -3.16 18.88
C SER A 284 -4.67 -4.30 19.88
N HIS A 285 -5.02 -4.07 21.15
CA HIS A 285 -4.98 -5.08 22.20
C HIS A 285 -6.40 -5.58 22.51
N PRO A 286 -6.64 -6.89 22.72
CA PRO A 286 -7.99 -7.43 22.97
C PRO A 286 -8.73 -6.76 24.14
N SER A 287 -8.01 -6.35 25.20
CA SER A 287 -8.62 -5.68 26.37
C SER A 287 -9.11 -4.25 26.10
N THR A 288 -8.90 -3.70 24.90
CA THR A 288 -9.53 -2.42 24.51
C THR A 288 -11.03 -2.54 24.25
N GLY A 289 -11.53 -3.74 23.96
CA GLY A 289 -12.89 -3.96 23.46
C GLY A 289 -13.10 -3.52 22.00
N ASN A 290 -12.04 -3.13 21.30
CA ASN A 290 -12.11 -2.69 19.90
C ASN A 290 -12.41 -3.85 18.94
N PHE A 291 -12.20 -5.08 19.37
CA PHE A 291 -12.48 -6.32 18.63
C PHE A 291 -12.64 -7.50 19.60
N ASN A 292 -13.12 -8.65 19.12
CA ASN A 292 -13.56 -9.77 19.92
C ASN A 292 -12.71 -11.05 19.81
N PHE A 293 -11.52 -10.97 19.25
CA PHE A 293 -10.60 -12.11 19.06
C PHE A 293 -9.19 -11.80 19.61
N GLY A 294 -8.34 -12.83 19.71
CA GLY A 294 -6.94 -12.68 20.13
C GLY A 294 -6.12 -11.89 19.13
N GLY A 295 -5.18 -11.06 19.62
CA GLY A 295 -4.35 -10.20 18.78
C GLY A 295 -2.86 -10.40 19.01
N ALA A 296 -2.05 -9.98 18.05
CA ALA A 296 -0.59 -9.92 18.19
C ALA A 296 -0.14 -8.62 18.87
N TYR A 297 -0.95 -7.54 18.76
CA TYR A 297 -0.58 -6.20 19.26
C TYR A 297 0.92 -5.95 19.08
N ALA A 298 1.35 -6.13 17.81
CA ALA A 298 2.75 -6.10 17.41
C ALA A 298 3.35 -4.69 17.41
N HIS A 299 2.52 -3.68 17.48
CA HIS A 299 2.87 -2.27 17.48
C HIS A 299 2.32 -1.56 18.73
N TYR A 300 3.11 -0.65 19.29
CA TYR A 300 2.71 0.17 20.43
C TYR A 300 3.44 1.52 20.42
N SER A 301 3.05 2.41 21.32
CA SER A 301 3.77 3.65 21.63
C SER A 301 3.90 3.80 23.15
N ASP A 302 4.50 4.90 23.60
CA ASP A 302 4.72 5.23 25.02
C ASP A 302 4.20 6.63 25.31
N ALA A 303 3.40 6.78 26.36
CA ALA A 303 2.86 8.06 26.79
C ALA A 303 3.93 9.04 27.32
N THR A 304 5.16 8.57 27.57
CA THR A 304 6.30 9.42 27.93
C THR A 304 7.12 9.85 26.72
N ASN A 305 6.79 9.38 25.51
CA ASN A 305 7.47 9.77 24.30
C ASN A 305 7.22 11.26 24.01
N PRO A 306 8.25 12.06 23.65
CA PRO A 306 8.14 13.48 23.33
C PRO A 306 7.06 13.80 22.28
N PHE A 307 6.89 12.95 21.27
CA PHE A 307 5.84 13.09 20.26
C PHE A 307 4.45 13.12 20.89
N TYR A 308 4.15 12.17 21.81
CA TYR A 308 2.86 12.10 22.48
C TYR A 308 2.66 13.20 23.50
N ILE A 309 3.72 13.57 24.25
CA ILE A 309 3.67 14.65 25.27
C ILE A 309 3.39 16.00 24.62
N SER A 310 4.06 16.30 23.49
CA SER A 310 3.91 17.59 22.78
C SER A 310 2.58 17.73 22.05
N TRP A 311 1.84 16.64 21.85
CA TRP A 311 0.55 16.64 21.14
C TRP A 311 -0.52 17.26 22.03
N ASN A 312 -1.24 18.27 21.53
CA ASN A 312 -2.28 18.97 22.26
C ASN A 312 -3.43 18.04 22.65
N ASP A 313 -3.86 18.05 23.89
CA ASP A 313 -4.93 17.19 24.42
C ASP A 313 -6.32 17.51 23.84
N ASN A 314 -6.52 18.70 23.26
CA ASN A 314 -7.75 19.06 22.57
C ASN A 314 -7.82 18.50 21.13
N ASP A 315 -6.73 17.97 20.60
CA ASP A 315 -6.74 17.29 19.30
C ASP A 315 -7.39 15.92 19.47
N ILE A 316 -8.55 15.73 18.82
CA ILE A 316 -9.35 14.50 18.93
C ILE A 316 -8.52 13.28 18.51
N ARG A 317 -7.59 13.42 17.56
CA ARG A 317 -6.75 12.32 17.08
C ARG A 317 -5.85 11.73 18.17
N LYS A 318 -5.46 12.53 19.17
CA LYS A 318 -4.71 12.03 20.34
C LYS A 318 -5.51 11.00 21.14
N SER A 319 -6.83 11.10 21.15
CA SER A 319 -7.72 10.14 21.80
C SER A 319 -7.80 8.77 21.11
N LEU A 320 -7.22 8.63 19.89
CA LEU A 320 -7.13 7.35 19.19
C LEU A 320 -6.06 6.41 19.76
N TRP A 321 -5.47 6.77 20.89
CA TRP A 321 -4.56 5.95 21.67
C TRP A 321 -5.22 5.52 22.96
N ASP A 322 -5.19 4.21 23.25
CA ASP A 322 -5.62 3.66 24.54
C ASP A 322 -4.41 3.28 25.38
N LYS A 323 -4.44 3.67 26.66
CA LYS A 323 -3.37 3.38 27.62
C LYS A 323 -3.62 2.01 28.27
N ILE A 324 -2.82 1.01 27.94
CA ILE A 324 -3.00 -0.38 28.38
C ILE A 324 -1.67 -0.99 28.81
N ASN A 325 -1.59 -1.41 30.06
CA ASN A 325 -0.45 -2.19 30.53
C ASN A 325 -0.64 -3.68 30.26
N PHE A 326 0.10 -4.20 29.28
CA PHE A 326 0.14 -5.63 28.98
C PHE A 326 1.56 -6.21 29.15
N GLY A 327 2.32 -5.70 30.13
CA GLY A 327 3.65 -6.17 30.47
C GLY A 327 4.80 -5.30 29.96
N LEU A 328 4.50 -4.18 29.26
CA LEU A 328 5.49 -3.17 28.82
C LEU A 328 5.49 -1.93 29.70
N GLY A 329 4.68 -1.89 30.75
CA GLY A 329 4.59 -0.78 31.70
C GLY A 329 3.29 0.03 31.59
N PRO A 330 3.04 0.90 32.60
CA PRO A 330 1.76 1.62 32.71
C PRO A 330 1.58 2.74 31.67
N ASN A 331 2.63 3.11 30.97
CA ASN A 331 2.59 4.18 29.95
C ASN A 331 2.42 3.65 28.53
N THR A 332 2.25 2.34 28.35
CA THR A 332 2.08 1.73 27.05
C THR A 332 0.79 2.20 26.39
N LEU A 333 0.90 2.63 25.14
CA LEU A 333 -0.18 3.08 24.28
C LEU A 333 -0.39 2.09 23.14
N VAL A 334 -1.64 1.73 22.87
CA VAL A 334 -2.05 0.92 21.71
C VAL A 334 -3.06 1.68 20.87
N SER A 335 -3.16 1.31 19.60
CA SER A 335 -4.10 1.94 18.68
C SER A 335 -5.55 1.62 19.03
N SER A 336 -6.39 2.63 18.98
CA SER A 336 -7.85 2.52 18.90
C SER A 336 -8.44 3.27 17.70
N LYS A 337 -7.63 3.50 16.68
CA LYS A 337 -8.07 4.13 15.43
C LYS A 337 -9.07 3.27 14.69
N TYR A 338 -8.80 1.98 14.62
CA TYR A 338 -9.67 0.99 13.98
C TYR A 338 -10.41 0.20 15.04
N VAL A 339 -11.70 -0.05 14.82
CA VAL A 339 -12.56 -0.82 15.73
C VAL A 339 -13.48 -1.71 14.91
N ASP A 340 -13.66 -2.94 15.37
CA ASP A 340 -14.63 -3.89 14.82
C ASP A 340 -15.06 -4.90 15.88
N PRO A 341 -15.97 -4.52 16.82
CA PRO A 341 -16.40 -5.40 17.89
C PRO A 341 -17.16 -6.64 17.41
N ASP A 342 -17.70 -6.59 16.18
CA ASP A 342 -18.42 -7.70 15.56
C ASP A 342 -17.57 -8.47 14.53
N ALA A 343 -16.25 -8.25 14.53
CA ALA A 343 -15.34 -8.97 13.63
C ALA A 343 -15.47 -10.49 13.83
N VAL A 344 -15.24 -11.25 12.76
CA VAL A 344 -15.16 -12.70 12.85
C VAL A 344 -13.96 -13.07 13.72
N GLU A 345 -14.13 -14.05 14.63
CA GLU A 345 -13.08 -14.48 15.58
C GLU A 345 -11.89 -15.16 14.90
N GLN A 346 -11.14 -14.40 14.13
CA GLN A 346 -9.89 -14.83 13.49
C GLN A 346 -9.01 -13.62 13.17
N SER A 347 -7.72 -13.83 12.99
CA SER A 347 -6.74 -12.76 12.75
C SER A 347 -7.04 -11.90 11.52
N ARG A 348 -7.80 -12.41 10.54
CA ARG A 348 -8.25 -11.70 9.33
C ARG A 348 -9.78 -11.59 9.30
N GLY A 349 -10.37 -11.11 10.37
CA GLY A 349 -11.82 -11.04 10.53
C GLY A 349 -12.40 -9.63 10.50
N ALA A 350 -11.55 -8.59 10.53
CA ALA A 350 -12.01 -7.21 10.57
C ALA A 350 -12.50 -6.72 9.19
N GLY A 351 -13.56 -5.92 9.22
CA GLY A 351 -14.10 -5.28 8.01
C GLY A 351 -13.54 -3.89 7.74
N ASN A 352 -12.53 -3.45 8.50
CA ASN A 352 -11.92 -2.12 8.31
C ASN A 352 -11.11 -2.08 7.02
N ASP A 353 -11.30 -1.02 6.23
CA ASP A 353 -10.52 -0.79 5.01
C ASP A 353 -9.13 -0.22 5.32
N LEU A 354 -8.17 -0.49 4.44
CA LEU A 354 -6.83 0.06 4.52
C LEU A 354 -6.73 1.33 3.66
N PRO A 355 -6.62 2.53 4.25
CA PRO A 355 -6.49 3.76 3.50
C PRO A 355 -5.10 3.85 2.85
N ILE A 356 -5.07 4.11 1.54
CA ILE A 356 -3.86 4.39 0.77
C ILE A 356 -3.76 5.89 0.48
N TYR A 357 -4.83 6.45 -0.07
CA TYR A 357 -4.96 7.90 -0.30
C TYR A 357 -6.34 8.39 0.12
N ARG A 358 -6.36 9.49 0.86
CA ARG A 358 -7.58 10.18 1.29
C ARG A 358 -7.40 11.69 1.19
N TYR A 359 -8.49 12.42 1.17
CA TYR A 359 -8.51 13.86 0.87
C TYR A 359 -7.63 14.70 1.81
N ALA A 360 -7.54 14.34 3.09
CA ALA A 360 -6.57 14.95 4.00
C ALA A 360 -5.14 14.86 3.47
N GLY A 361 -4.80 13.76 2.77
CA GLY A 361 -3.49 13.56 2.14
C GLY A 361 -3.25 14.54 1.00
N ALA A 362 -4.23 14.73 0.11
CA ALA A 362 -4.13 15.70 -0.99
C ALA A 362 -3.96 17.14 -0.45
N LEU A 363 -4.72 17.52 0.58
CA LEU A 363 -4.61 18.83 1.24
C LEU A 363 -3.21 19.06 1.84
N LEU A 364 -2.66 18.08 2.56
CA LEU A 364 -1.35 18.21 3.21
C LEU A 364 -0.18 18.11 2.23
N ILE A 365 -0.32 17.36 1.11
CA ILE A 365 0.66 17.39 0.00
C ILE A 365 0.66 18.79 -0.63
N TYR A 366 -0.52 19.34 -0.91
CA TYR A 366 -0.63 20.68 -1.47
C TYR A 366 -0.02 21.75 -0.57
N ALA A 367 -0.32 21.70 0.74
CA ALA A 367 0.22 22.65 1.71
C ALA A 367 1.75 22.66 1.72
N GLU A 368 2.40 21.49 1.77
CA GLU A 368 3.85 21.38 1.73
C GLU A 368 4.41 21.80 0.37
N ALA A 369 3.88 21.22 -0.71
CA ALA A 369 4.42 21.43 -2.05
C ALA A 369 4.31 22.89 -2.52
N SER A 370 3.18 23.56 -2.26
CA SER A 370 3.00 24.98 -2.59
C SER A 370 3.97 25.89 -1.82
N CYS A 371 4.21 25.60 -0.53
CA CYS A 371 5.20 26.30 0.26
C CYS A 371 6.61 26.13 -0.28
N MET A 372 7.00 24.91 -0.61
CA MET A 372 8.33 24.60 -1.11
C MET A 372 8.58 25.20 -2.49
N ALA A 373 7.58 25.18 -3.37
CA ALA A 373 7.63 25.77 -4.71
C ALA A 373 7.70 27.29 -4.67
N SER A 374 6.99 27.92 -3.74
CA SER A 374 6.93 29.40 -3.61
C SER A 374 8.01 29.99 -2.67
N ASN A 375 8.88 29.14 -2.14
CA ASN A 375 9.91 29.51 -1.17
C ASN A 375 9.36 30.16 0.14
N GLY A 376 8.11 29.78 0.52
CA GLY A 376 7.41 30.24 1.73
C GLY A 376 5.94 29.82 1.72
N PRO A 377 5.24 29.88 2.86
CA PRO A 377 3.83 29.50 2.92
C PRO A 377 2.96 30.38 2.00
N THR A 378 1.99 29.75 1.34
CA THR A 378 0.98 30.44 0.53
C THR A 378 -0.35 30.52 1.28
N ALA A 379 -1.23 31.45 0.90
CA ALA A 379 -2.54 31.58 1.52
C ALA A 379 -3.40 30.31 1.32
N GLU A 380 -3.33 29.73 0.13
CA GLU A 380 -4.05 28.51 -0.20
C GLU A 380 -3.44 27.29 0.49
N GLY A 381 -2.09 27.25 0.62
CA GLY A 381 -1.37 26.17 1.29
C GLY A 381 -1.66 26.12 2.80
N ILE A 382 -1.68 27.28 3.48
CA ILE A 382 -2.02 27.31 4.90
C ILE A 382 -3.51 27.02 5.13
N GLU A 383 -4.39 27.43 4.21
CA GLU A 383 -5.81 27.10 4.30
C GLU A 383 -6.05 25.59 4.12
N ALA A 384 -5.33 24.94 3.21
CA ALA A 384 -5.39 23.48 3.05
C ALA A 384 -4.95 22.74 4.33
N LEU A 385 -3.89 23.22 5.00
CA LEU A 385 -3.46 22.73 6.30
C LEU A 385 -4.53 22.99 7.38
N ASN A 386 -5.04 24.20 7.47
CA ASN A 386 -6.06 24.60 8.45
C ASN A 386 -7.33 23.80 8.34
N LYS A 387 -7.76 23.38 7.16
CA LYS A 387 -8.92 22.50 6.99
C LYS A 387 -8.74 21.17 7.74
N VAL A 388 -7.57 20.54 7.62
CA VAL A 388 -7.27 19.30 8.33
C VAL A 388 -7.17 19.55 9.84
N HIS A 389 -6.51 20.63 10.23
CA HIS A 389 -6.35 21.02 11.63
C HIS A 389 -7.68 21.33 12.31
N ARG A 390 -8.56 22.14 11.69
CA ARG A 390 -9.92 22.43 12.21
C ARG A 390 -10.69 21.14 12.47
N ARG A 391 -10.71 20.21 11.49
CA ARG A 391 -11.37 18.92 11.65
C ARG A 391 -10.84 18.17 12.87
N ALA A 392 -9.53 18.17 13.09
CA ALA A 392 -8.90 17.50 14.23
C ALA A 392 -9.32 18.07 15.58
N TYR A 393 -9.75 19.34 15.63
CA TYR A 393 -10.31 20.01 16.81
C TYR A 393 -11.84 20.05 16.84
N GLY A 394 -12.51 19.24 16.01
CA GLY A 394 -13.97 19.16 15.97
C GLY A 394 -14.67 20.39 15.39
N LYS A 395 -13.94 21.21 14.64
CA LYS A 395 -14.46 22.41 13.98
C LYS A 395 -14.89 22.09 12.54
N ASP A 396 -15.69 22.96 11.96
CA ASP A 396 -15.99 22.89 10.53
C ASP A 396 -14.71 23.15 9.71
N PRO A 397 -14.28 22.21 8.86
CA PRO A 397 -13.08 22.38 8.06
C PRO A 397 -13.09 23.62 7.15
N ASN A 398 -14.25 24.08 6.75
CA ASN A 398 -14.41 25.16 5.77
C ASN A 398 -14.65 26.54 6.38
N VAL A 399 -14.74 26.62 7.71
CA VAL A 399 -14.99 27.89 8.43
C VAL A 399 -13.77 28.24 9.27
N PRO A 400 -13.14 29.41 9.05
CA PRO A 400 -12.02 29.89 9.89
C PRO A 400 -12.36 29.85 11.39
N SER A 401 -11.41 29.46 12.21
CA SER A 401 -11.61 29.30 13.64
C SER A 401 -10.38 29.73 14.47
N GLU A 402 -10.56 29.76 15.79
CA GLU A 402 -9.51 30.14 16.75
C GLU A 402 -8.29 29.20 16.78
N VAL A 403 -8.43 27.98 16.19
CA VAL A 403 -7.32 27.02 16.13
C VAL A 403 -6.45 27.21 14.90
N ASP A 404 -6.80 28.11 13.99
CA ASP A 404 -6.10 28.28 12.71
C ASP A 404 -4.66 28.76 12.90
N PHE A 405 -3.76 28.14 12.18
CA PHE A 405 -2.40 28.63 11.97
C PHE A 405 -2.42 29.89 11.12
N LYS A 406 -1.56 30.87 11.45
CA LYS A 406 -1.48 32.14 10.74
C LYS A 406 -0.23 32.16 9.85
N ILE A 407 -0.38 32.57 8.61
CA ILE A 407 0.70 32.59 7.62
C ILE A 407 1.91 33.43 8.09
N ALA A 408 1.67 34.51 8.83
CA ALA A 408 2.72 35.40 9.31
C ALA A 408 3.66 34.77 10.36
N ASP A 409 3.24 33.65 10.97
CA ASP A 409 4.02 32.99 12.03
C ASP A 409 5.08 32.03 11.46
N TYR A 410 5.09 31.79 10.15
CA TYR A 410 5.92 30.75 9.53
C TYR A 410 6.76 31.28 8.36
N ASN A 411 7.97 30.76 8.27
CA ASN A 411 8.80 30.80 7.06
C ASN A 411 8.74 29.43 6.34
N LYS A 412 9.47 29.29 5.22
CA LYS A 412 9.51 28.06 4.43
C LYS A 412 9.79 26.81 5.29
N ASN A 413 10.83 26.86 6.11
CA ASN A 413 11.29 25.68 6.86
C ASN A 413 10.35 25.36 8.03
N THR A 414 9.95 26.37 8.80
CA THR A 414 9.04 26.18 9.93
C THR A 414 7.64 25.79 9.48
N PHE A 415 7.20 26.20 8.30
CA PHE A 415 5.94 25.73 7.73
C PHE A 415 6.03 24.28 7.25
N GLN A 416 7.14 23.88 6.62
CA GLN A 416 7.37 22.48 6.29
C GLN A 416 7.35 21.60 7.54
N ASP A 417 8.00 22.03 8.62
CA ASP A 417 8.00 21.31 9.89
C ASP A 417 6.58 21.17 10.47
N LEU A 418 5.79 22.25 10.40
CA LEU A 418 4.38 22.24 10.81
C LEU A 418 3.55 21.23 9.98
N VAL A 419 3.69 21.25 8.65
CA VAL A 419 2.97 20.30 7.80
C VAL A 419 3.40 18.86 8.09
N LEU A 420 4.70 18.62 8.28
CA LEU A 420 5.20 17.28 8.63
C LEU A 420 4.67 16.79 9.98
N GLN A 421 4.50 17.70 10.95
CA GLN A 421 3.92 17.38 12.25
C GLN A 421 2.42 17.09 12.11
N GLU A 422 1.68 17.90 11.36
CA GLU A 422 0.26 17.68 11.10
C GLU A 422 0.01 16.35 10.36
N ARG A 423 0.88 16.02 9.38
CA ARG A 423 0.87 14.73 8.69
C ARG A 423 1.14 13.57 9.66
N ALA A 424 2.04 13.74 10.61
CA ALA A 424 2.35 12.71 11.60
C ALA A 424 1.15 12.40 12.51
N TYR A 425 0.40 13.42 12.93
CA TYR A 425 -0.82 13.27 13.72
C TYR A 425 -1.97 12.66 12.89
N GLU A 426 -2.11 13.12 11.65
CA GLU A 426 -3.21 12.70 10.77
C GLU A 426 -3.08 11.24 10.30
N PHE A 427 -1.85 10.79 10.02
CA PHE A 427 -1.58 9.50 9.39
C PHE A 427 -0.97 8.47 10.33
N ILE A 428 -1.20 8.58 11.66
CA ILE A 428 -0.83 7.51 12.59
C ILE A 428 -1.42 6.17 12.09
N PHE A 429 -0.63 5.11 12.12
CA PHE A 429 -1.00 3.76 11.65
C PHE A 429 -1.38 3.68 10.15
N GLU A 430 -0.88 4.60 9.31
CA GLU A 430 -1.04 4.56 7.86
C GLU A 430 0.32 4.41 7.11
N GLY A 431 1.42 4.17 7.82
CA GLY A 431 2.75 3.91 7.25
C GLY A 431 3.37 5.07 6.46
N LYS A 432 2.97 6.32 6.72
CA LYS A 432 3.43 7.50 5.97
C LYS A 432 4.66 8.16 6.58
N ARG A 433 4.75 8.23 7.91
CA ARG A 433 5.73 9.05 8.65
C ARG A 433 7.18 8.74 8.30
N TRP A 434 7.55 7.45 8.18
CA TRP A 434 8.92 7.07 7.84
C TRP A 434 9.35 7.60 6.47
N TYR A 435 8.48 7.56 5.49
CA TYR A 435 8.75 8.13 4.16
C TYR A 435 8.87 9.65 4.19
N ASP A 436 8.02 10.33 4.98
CA ASP A 436 8.10 11.78 5.18
C ASP A 436 9.46 12.18 5.80
N LEU A 437 9.91 11.47 6.83
CA LEU A 437 11.19 11.71 7.49
C LEU A 437 12.38 11.45 6.56
N LYS A 438 12.31 10.38 5.75
CA LYS A 438 13.37 10.03 4.78
C LYS A 438 13.50 11.07 3.68
N ARG A 439 12.40 11.40 2.98
CA ARG A 439 12.43 12.31 1.83
C ARG A 439 12.83 13.74 2.19
N THR A 440 12.60 14.14 3.44
CA THR A 440 12.98 15.48 3.94
C THR A 440 14.36 15.52 4.61
N GLY A 441 15.03 14.38 4.73
CA GLY A 441 16.33 14.26 5.41
C GLY A 441 16.27 14.44 6.93
N LYS A 442 15.06 14.45 7.53
CA LYS A 442 14.88 14.76 8.97
C LYS A 442 14.90 13.51 9.86
N ALA A 443 15.02 12.29 9.28
CA ALA A 443 14.90 11.05 10.04
C ALA A 443 15.90 10.97 11.21
N ALA A 444 17.18 11.25 10.97
CA ALA A 444 18.21 11.13 12.00
C ALA A 444 17.97 12.07 13.19
N GLU A 445 17.67 13.35 12.91
CA GLU A 445 17.43 14.37 13.93
C GLU A 445 16.17 14.05 14.74
N VAL A 446 15.05 13.78 14.08
CA VAL A 446 13.75 13.57 14.72
C VAL A 446 13.74 12.28 15.56
N ILE A 447 14.32 11.19 15.07
CA ILE A 447 14.42 9.93 15.82
C ILE A 447 15.36 10.07 17.02
N LEU A 448 16.51 10.74 16.85
CA LEU A 448 17.43 11.00 17.96
C LEU A 448 16.75 11.81 19.07
N ALA A 449 16.02 12.86 18.70
CA ALA A 449 15.30 13.71 19.67
C ALA A 449 14.18 12.96 20.40
N ALA A 450 13.44 12.10 19.69
CA ALA A 450 12.27 11.41 20.25
C ALA A 450 12.62 10.12 21.02
N LYS A 451 13.65 9.38 20.59
CA LYS A 451 13.97 8.06 21.11
C LYS A 451 15.40 7.91 21.65
N GLY A 452 16.29 8.90 21.44
CA GLY A 452 17.69 8.80 21.80
C GLY A 452 18.49 7.79 20.97
N ILE A 453 18.00 7.44 19.76
CA ILE A 453 18.56 6.39 18.92
C ILE A 453 19.25 7.01 17.70
N THR A 454 20.46 6.56 17.40
CA THR A 454 21.16 6.86 16.16
C THR A 454 20.80 5.82 15.10
N ILE A 455 20.27 6.27 13.97
CA ILE A 455 19.88 5.40 12.86
C ILE A 455 21.15 4.89 12.15
N ALA A 456 21.28 3.58 11.98
CA ALA A 456 22.33 3.01 11.14
C ALA A 456 22.03 3.28 9.65
N GLU A 457 23.09 3.49 8.86
CA GLU A 457 22.98 3.73 7.41
C GLU A 457 22.14 2.65 6.71
N LYS A 458 22.37 1.39 7.02
CA LYS A 458 21.62 0.25 6.44
C LYS A 458 20.12 0.24 6.80
N ALA A 459 19.67 0.99 7.81
CA ALA A 459 18.24 1.04 8.15
C ALA A 459 17.41 1.86 7.16
N TYR A 460 18.04 2.67 6.30
CA TYR A 460 17.35 3.47 5.29
C TYR A 460 16.88 2.67 4.09
N LEU A 461 17.55 1.54 3.79
CA LEU A 461 17.15 0.63 2.71
C LEU A 461 17.00 -0.80 3.25
N TRP A 462 16.08 -1.54 2.67
CA TRP A 462 15.85 -2.94 3.02
C TRP A 462 16.79 -3.85 2.21
N PRO A 463 17.16 -5.02 2.74
CA PRO A 463 18.03 -5.94 2.01
C PRO A 463 17.33 -6.52 0.78
N ILE A 464 18.06 -6.63 -0.32
CA ILE A 464 17.62 -7.41 -1.48
C ILE A 464 17.49 -8.87 -1.01
N PRO A 465 16.37 -9.55 -1.30
CA PRO A 465 16.18 -10.92 -0.83
C PRO A 465 17.23 -11.90 -1.37
N ASP A 466 17.70 -12.82 -0.53
CA ASP A 466 18.65 -13.86 -0.93
C ASP A 466 18.15 -14.69 -2.12
N SER A 467 16.82 -14.89 -2.22
CA SER A 467 16.22 -15.57 -3.37
C SER A 467 16.46 -14.82 -4.67
N GLU A 468 16.37 -13.48 -4.66
CA GLU A 468 16.66 -12.68 -5.86
C GLU A 468 18.16 -12.75 -6.19
N LEU A 469 19.03 -12.53 -5.21
CA LEU A 469 20.48 -12.53 -5.42
C LEU A 469 21.03 -13.90 -5.88
N ASN A 470 20.43 -15.01 -5.42
CA ASN A 470 20.89 -16.35 -5.75
C ASN A 470 20.34 -16.89 -7.08
N PHE A 471 19.13 -16.47 -7.48
CA PHE A 471 18.46 -17.02 -8.67
C PHE A 471 18.55 -16.11 -9.89
N ASN A 472 18.75 -14.81 -9.73
CA ASN A 472 18.94 -13.84 -10.81
C ASN A 472 20.45 -13.71 -11.10
N LYS A 473 20.92 -14.36 -12.17
CA LYS A 473 22.34 -14.39 -12.53
C LYS A 473 22.91 -13.06 -13.05
N ALA A 474 22.06 -12.08 -13.31
CA ALA A 474 22.51 -10.74 -13.64
C ALA A 474 22.92 -9.93 -12.39
N LEU A 475 22.70 -10.47 -11.18
CA LEU A 475 23.09 -9.87 -9.91
C LEU A 475 24.29 -10.60 -9.30
N ASP A 476 25.22 -9.81 -8.74
CA ASP A 476 26.34 -10.30 -7.94
C ASP A 476 26.02 -10.04 -6.45
N PRO A 477 25.80 -11.08 -5.62
CA PRO A 477 25.46 -10.88 -4.22
C PRO A 477 26.41 -9.97 -3.45
N ALA A 478 27.71 -9.96 -3.82
CA ALA A 478 28.70 -9.13 -3.16
C ALA A 478 28.66 -7.65 -3.54
N LYS A 479 28.03 -7.31 -4.67
CA LYS A 479 27.99 -5.94 -5.21
C LYS A 479 26.59 -5.35 -5.23
N ASP A 480 25.57 -6.21 -5.43
CA ASP A 480 24.20 -5.79 -5.65
C ASP A 480 23.35 -5.75 -4.39
N GLN A 481 23.82 -6.33 -3.29
CA GLN A 481 23.18 -6.18 -2.00
C GLN A 481 23.22 -4.72 -1.53
N ASN A 482 22.18 -4.27 -0.82
CA ASN A 482 22.13 -2.93 -0.22
C ASN A 482 23.21 -2.79 0.88
N PRO A 483 23.78 -1.59 1.06
CA PRO A 483 24.88 -1.38 2.00
C PRO A 483 24.60 -1.87 3.42
N GLY A 484 25.54 -2.63 3.99
CA GLY A 484 25.48 -3.13 5.37
C GLY A 484 24.77 -4.47 5.56
N TYR A 485 24.33 -5.10 4.47
CA TYR A 485 23.74 -6.45 4.47
C TYR A 485 24.63 -7.47 3.78
#